data_e36c88f9a2ff80ed1fb690ea2eb48252
#
_entry.id   e36c88f9a2ff80ed1fb690ea2eb48252
#
_cell.length_a   1.000
_cell.length_b   1.000
_cell.length_c   1.000
_cell.angle_alpha   90.00
_cell.angle_beta   90.00
_cell.angle_gamma   90.00
#
_symmetry.space_group_name_H-M   'P 1'
#
loop_
_entity.id
_entity.type
_entity.pdbx_description
1 polymer ?
#
loop_
_entity_poly.entity_id
_entity_poly.type
_entity_poly.pdbx_seq_one_letter_code
_entity_poly.pdbx_strand_id
1 'polypeptide(L)'
;MKQVSVKPLLLLVVMLLMATSACAHRTLSPATPEQASTPVQLQVDTVEVMSQAMGRSIKNVVVVPMEYVYYKDAQTMRYPVLYLLHGAYGCYSDWCKKANLDSIANRYGVIIVCPDGQDSWYFDSPIDPTMQFETYVSKELVEYVDSHYRTHANRYMRAITGLSMGGHGALFLAWRHPDVFWSCGSMSGNMDITQFPDSWHIKDRLGEQAANPQRWRDHAVRNQVERLKNSPLTPAQNIIIDDGLNDIFIKNNIALHDQLVEAGIDHDFTVRPGRHSWDYWVNSLDYHMVFFDKAFKRGAELMNN
;
A
#
# COMPACT_ATOMS: atom_id res chain seq x y z
N MET A 1 -32.71 -76.52 -12.64
CA MET A 1 -34.04 -76.41 -13.27
C MET A 1 -34.09 -75.09 -13.99
N LYS A 2 -34.01 -75.19 -15.33
CA LYS A 2 -34.96 -74.68 -16.32
C LYS A 2 -35.04 -73.13 -16.37
N GLN A 3 -34.88 -72.40 -17.39
CA GLN A 3 -34.82 -72.53 -18.87
C GLN A 3 -34.65 -71.08 -19.36
N VAL A 4 -33.69 -70.72 -20.23
CA VAL A 4 -33.69 -70.61 -21.66
C VAL A 4 -34.83 -69.78 -22.27
N SER A 5 -34.51 -68.75 -23.01
CA SER A 5 -35.01 -68.43 -24.36
C SER A 5 -34.66 -67.00 -24.75
N VAL A 6 -33.72 -66.72 -25.61
CA VAL A 6 -33.71 -66.71 -27.12
C VAL A 6 -34.22 -65.35 -27.71
N LYS A 7 -33.33 -64.80 -28.54
CA LYS A 7 -33.44 -63.65 -29.46
C LYS A 7 -34.59 -63.76 -30.45
N PRO A 8 -34.89 -62.71 -31.24
CA PRO A 8 -34.26 -62.47 -32.56
C PRO A 8 -34.03 -61.04 -32.96
N LEU A 9 -32.98 -60.69 -33.57
CA LEU A 9 -32.53 -60.42 -34.94
C LEU A 9 -33.59 -60.03 -35.95
N LEU A 10 -33.57 -58.80 -36.50
CA LEU A 10 -34.07 -58.41 -37.84
C LEU A 10 -33.43 -57.10 -38.26
N LEU A 11 -32.51 -57.15 -39.14
CA LEU A 11 -32.41 -56.99 -40.59
C LEU A 11 -32.74 -55.58 -41.14
N LEU A 12 -31.69 -54.90 -41.50
CA LEU A 12 -31.35 -54.16 -42.73
C LEU A 12 -32.48 -53.69 -43.65
N VAL A 13 -32.56 -52.40 -43.94
CA VAL A 13 -32.88 -51.90 -45.30
C VAL A 13 -32.03 -50.65 -45.57
N VAL A 14 -31.18 -50.75 -46.57
CA VAL A 14 -30.43 -49.71 -47.26
C VAL A 14 -31.38 -49.03 -48.24
N MET A 15 -31.51 -47.69 -48.15
CA MET A 15 -31.98 -46.92 -49.31
C MET A 15 -31.00 -45.81 -49.60
N LEU A 16 -30.36 -45.97 -50.72
CA LEU A 16 -29.52 -45.03 -51.44
C LEU A 16 -30.42 -44.01 -52.13
N LEU A 17 -30.34 -42.77 -51.85
CA LEU A 17 -30.89 -41.67 -52.62
C LEU A 17 -29.82 -40.63 -52.91
N MET A 18 -29.38 -40.62 -54.17
CA MET A 18 -28.58 -39.54 -54.73
C MET A 18 -29.40 -38.28 -54.82
N ALA A 19 -28.87 -37.16 -54.27
CA ALA A 19 -29.35 -35.82 -54.57
C ALA A 19 -28.19 -34.90 -54.76
N THR A 20 -27.97 -34.51 -55.93
CA THR A 20 -27.34 -33.39 -56.62
C THR A 20 -26.71 -32.32 -55.78
N SER A 21 -25.44 -32.12 -56.06
CA SER A 21 -24.58 -31.00 -55.68
C SER A 21 -25.18 -29.66 -56.10
N ALA A 22 -25.52 -28.81 -55.14
CA ALA A 22 -25.69 -27.38 -55.32
C ALA A 22 -24.55 -26.67 -54.57
N CYS A 23 -23.62 -26.18 -55.36
CA CYS A 23 -22.50 -25.37 -54.87
C CYS A 23 -23.04 -23.99 -54.41
N ALA A 24 -23.33 -23.84 -53.10
CA ALA A 24 -23.66 -22.56 -52.52
C ALA A 24 -22.34 -21.85 -52.12
N HIS A 25 -21.98 -20.83 -52.85
CA HIS A 25 -20.95 -19.88 -52.47
C HIS A 25 -21.38 -19.21 -51.15
N ARG A 26 -20.79 -19.64 -50.02
CA ARG A 26 -20.82 -18.88 -48.79
C ARG A 26 -19.91 -17.69 -48.95
N THR A 27 -20.49 -16.54 -49.15
CA THR A 27 -19.81 -15.26 -48.92
C THR A 27 -19.40 -15.18 -47.44
N LEU A 28 -18.11 -15.20 -47.19
CA LEU A 28 -17.55 -14.93 -45.88
C LEU A 28 -17.94 -13.49 -45.52
N SER A 29 -18.79 -13.30 -44.53
CA SER A 29 -18.99 -12.01 -43.88
C SER A 29 -17.66 -11.52 -43.32
N PRO A 30 -17.36 -10.22 -43.42
CA PRO A 30 -16.15 -9.69 -42.81
C PRO A 30 -16.18 -9.96 -41.29
N ALA A 31 -15.06 -10.46 -40.76
CA ALA A 31 -14.87 -10.70 -39.35
C ALA A 31 -15.19 -9.40 -38.60
N THR A 32 -16.09 -9.48 -37.63
CA THR A 32 -16.31 -8.45 -36.63
C THR A 32 -14.98 -8.11 -35.99
N PRO A 33 -14.66 -6.81 -35.76
CA PRO A 33 -13.43 -6.45 -35.09
C PRO A 33 -13.40 -7.16 -33.76
N GLU A 34 -12.32 -7.89 -33.52
CA GLU A 34 -11.97 -8.53 -32.25
C GLU A 34 -12.15 -7.49 -31.15
N GLN A 35 -13.13 -7.72 -30.27
CA GLN A 35 -13.30 -6.90 -29.08
C GLN A 35 -12.00 -6.98 -28.34
N ALA A 36 -11.27 -5.87 -28.26
CA ALA A 36 -10.08 -5.74 -27.47
C ALA A 36 -10.43 -6.22 -26.05
N SER A 37 -9.89 -7.37 -25.67
CA SER A 37 -10.08 -7.91 -24.33
C SER A 37 -9.56 -6.89 -23.35
N THR A 38 -10.43 -6.39 -22.49
CA THR A 38 -10.03 -5.54 -21.36
C THR A 38 -8.88 -6.22 -20.63
N PRO A 39 -7.75 -5.56 -20.37
CA PRO A 39 -6.63 -6.19 -19.68
C PRO A 39 -7.13 -6.87 -18.41
N VAL A 40 -6.75 -8.12 -18.20
CA VAL A 40 -7.04 -8.83 -16.95
C VAL A 40 -6.27 -8.11 -15.86
N GLN A 41 -6.98 -7.47 -14.94
CA GLN A 41 -6.34 -6.82 -13.81
C GLN A 41 -5.71 -7.89 -12.91
N LEU A 42 -4.41 -7.78 -12.68
CA LEU A 42 -3.67 -8.66 -11.78
C LEU A 42 -3.92 -8.24 -10.33
N GLN A 43 -3.83 -9.19 -9.40
CA GLN A 43 -3.91 -8.89 -7.97
C GLN A 43 -2.70 -8.06 -7.50
N VAL A 44 -1.54 -8.28 -8.09
CA VAL A 44 -0.30 -7.52 -7.85
C VAL A 44 0.14 -6.89 -9.16
N ASP A 45 0.28 -5.58 -9.18
CA ASP A 45 0.72 -4.82 -10.35
C ASP A 45 1.87 -3.87 -10.00
N THR A 46 2.73 -3.61 -10.98
CA THR A 46 3.78 -2.59 -10.88
C THR A 46 3.41 -1.43 -11.80
N VAL A 47 3.14 -0.28 -11.21
CA VAL A 47 2.73 0.91 -11.93
C VAL A 47 3.81 1.99 -11.89
N GLU A 48 3.95 2.72 -12.97
CA GLU A 48 4.79 3.91 -13.05
C GLU A 48 3.92 5.16 -12.98
N VAL A 49 4.14 5.98 -11.96
CA VAL A 49 3.38 7.21 -11.74
C VAL A 49 4.28 8.40 -12.00
N MET A 50 3.87 9.28 -12.91
CA MET A 50 4.59 10.51 -13.23
C MET A 50 4.49 11.46 -12.02
N SER A 51 5.64 11.80 -11.45
CA SER A 51 5.74 12.90 -10.50
C SER A 51 5.98 14.19 -11.24
N GLN A 52 5.05 15.12 -11.12
CA GLN A 52 5.20 16.48 -11.69
C GLN A 52 6.25 17.27 -10.89
N ALA A 53 6.28 17.08 -9.57
CA ALA A 53 7.24 17.73 -8.69
C ALA A 53 8.70 17.35 -9.01
N MET A 54 8.93 16.10 -9.46
CA MET A 54 10.27 15.59 -9.78
C MET A 54 10.56 15.50 -11.29
N GLY A 55 9.55 15.68 -12.15
CA GLY A 55 9.68 15.59 -13.61
C GLY A 55 10.06 14.18 -14.11
N ARG A 56 9.73 13.12 -13.38
CA ARG A 56 10.07 11.73 -13.72
C ARG A 56 9.04 10.73 -13.19
N SER A 57 8.98 9.55 -13.82
CA SER A 57 8.15 8.45 -13.35
C SER A 57 8.79 7.71 -12.17
N ILE A 58 7.97 7.36 -11.20
CA ILE A 58 8.33 6.60 -10.00
C ILE A 58 7.58 5.27 -10.03
N LYS A 59 8.28 4.17 -9.77
CA LYS A 59 7.69 2.83 -9.69
C LYS A 59 7.00 2.61 -8.36
N ASN A 60 5.87 1.93 -8.42
CA ASN A 60 5.11 1.52 -7.24
C ASN A 60 4.55 0.12 -7.46
N VAL A 61 4.41 -0.66 -6.40
CA VAL A 61 3.57 -1.87 -6.44
C VAL A 61 2.21 -1.52 -5.86
N VAL A 62 1.16 -1.99 -6.53
CA VAL A 62 -0.21 -1.94 -6.01
C VAL A 62 -0.73 -3.37 -5.89
N VAL A 63 -1.17 -3.74 -4.70
CA VAL A 63 -1.78 -5.03 -4.42
C VAL A 63 -3.24 -4.80 -4.10
N VAL A 64 -4.14 -5.46 -4.84
CA VAL A 64 -5.58 -5.37 -4.61
C VAL A 64 -6.12 -6.70 -4.05
N PRO A 65 -7.18 -6.70 -3.24
CA PRO A 65 -7.78 -7.95 -2.78
C PRO A 65 -8.40 -8.72 -3.96
N MET A 66 -8.48 -10.04 -3.85
CA MET A 66 -9.04 -10.90 -4.90
C MET A 66 -10.49 -10.52 -5.23
N GLU A 67 -11.25 -10.08 -4.24
CA GLU A 67 -12.60 -9.57 -4.40
C GLU A 67 -12.66 -8.37 -5.37
N TYR A 68 -11.67 -7.50 -5.33
CA TYR A 68 -11.53 -6.39 -6.27
C TYR A 68 -11.44 -6.89 -7.72
N VAL A 69 -10.73 -7.99 -7.95
CA VAL A 69 -10.55 -8.59 -9.28
C VAL A 69 -11.83 -9.31 -9.72
N TYR A 70 -12.46 -10.11 -8.85
CA TYR A 70 -13.68 -10.85 -9.15
C TYR A 70 -14.86 -9.94 -9.46
N TYR A 71 -15.07 -8.91 -8.65
CA TYR A 71 -16.18 -7.96 -8.81
C TYR A 71 -15.75 -6.71 -9.57
N LYS A 72 -15.00 -6.88 -10.68
CA LYS A 72 -14.51 -5.77 -11.51
C LYS A 72 -15.62 -4.84 -12.02
N ASP A 73 -16.82 -5.38 -12.25
CA ASP A 73 -17.99 -4.65 -12.73
C ASP A 73 -18.80 -3.98 -11.59
N ALA A 74 -18.49 -4.28 -10.33
CA ALA A 74 -19.15 -3.67 -9.16
C ALA A 74 -18.55 -2.28 -8.86
N GLN A 75 -18.92 -1.30 -9.67
CA GLN A 75 -18.38 0.06 -9.61
C GLN A 75 -18.69 0.81 -8.29
N THR A 76 -19.60 0.30 -7.47
CA THR A 76 -19.95 0.87 -6.16
C THR A 76 -19.07 0.37 -5.01
N MET A 77 -18.38 -0.77 -5.18
CA MET A 77 -17.48 -1.29 -4.16
C MET A 77 -16.21 -0.45 -4.07
N ARG A 78 -15.90 0.00 -2.86
CA ARG A 78 -14.73 0.80 -2.55
C ARG A 78 -13.91 0.15 -1.45
N TYR A 79 -12.60 0.40 -1.45
CA TYR A 79 -11.64 -0.23 -0.55
C TYR A 79 -10.82 0.81 0.21
N PRO A 80 -10.47 0.54 1.47
CA PRO A 80 -9.45 1.32 2.17
C PRO A 80 -8.08 1.12 1.52
N VAL A 81 -7.16 2.05 1.79
CA VAL A 81 -5.80 2.02 1.22
C VAL A 81 -4.76 2.07 2.33
N LEU A 82 -3.79 1.17 2.27
CA LEU A 82 -2.57 1.18 3.07
C LEU A 82 -1.39 1.57 2.19
N TYR A 83 -0.70 2.67 2.51
CA TYR A 83 0.60 3.00 1.95
C TYR A 83 1.69 2.37 2.82
N LEU A 84 2.53 1.50 2.24
CA LEU A 84 3.50 0.67 2.94
C LEU A 84 4.93 0.99 2.48
N LEU A 85 5.65 1.74 3.31
CA LEU A 85 6.93 2.34 2.98
C LEU A 85 8.10 1.42 3.28
N HIS A 86 9.09 1.35 2.36
CA HIS A 86 10.35 0.62 2.56
C HIS A 86 11.37 1.42 3.36
N GLY A 87 12.46 0.77 3.81
CA GLY A 87 13.57 1.38 4.52
C GLY A 87 14.68 1.91 3.60
N ALA A 88 15.71 2.50 4.20
CA ALA A 88 16.89 2.96 3.48
C ALA A 88 17.53 1.82 2.67
N TYR A 89 18.08 2.15 1.49
CA TYR A 89 18.66 1.22 0.51
C TYR A 89 17.66 0.20 -0.07
N GLY A 90 16.37 0.36 0.21
CA GLY A 90 15.30 -0.47 -0.31
C GLY A 90 14.65 0.09 -1.58
N CYS A 91 13.58 -0.56 -2.01
CA CYS A 91 12.79 -0.14 -3.17
C CYS A 91 11.32 -0.60 -3.07
N TYR A 92 10.49 -0.13 -4.01
CA TYR A 92 9.07 -0.44 -4.14
C TYR A 92 8.70 -1.94 -4.05
N SER A 93 9.60 -2.85 -4.43
CA SER A 93 9.31 -4.30 -4.49
C SER A 93 9.70 -5.08 -3.23
N ASP A 94 10.33 -4.45 -2.25
CA ASP A 94 10.91 -5.19 -1.12
C ASP A 94 9.87 -5.84 -0.23
N TRP A 95 8.78 -5.13 0.07
CA TRP A 95 7.70 -5.70 0.85
C TRP A 95 7.08 -6.93 0.17
N CYS A 96 6.86 -6.90 -1.15
CA CYS A 96 6.33 -8.06 -1.89
C CYS A 96 7.28 -9.26 -1.90
N LYS A 97 8.60 -9.03 -1.79
CA LYS A 97 9.58 -10.12 -1.69
C LYS A 97 9.66 -10.73 -0.30
N LYS A 98 9.25 -10.01 0.73
CA LYS A 98 9.45 -10.37 2.14
C LYS A 98 8.16 -10.78 2.84
N ALA A 99 7.01 -10.23 2.45
CA ALA A 99 5.70 -10.50 3.04
C ALA A 99 4.72 -10.97 1.97
N ASN A 100 3.74 -11.78 2.40
CA ASN A 100 2.65 -12.23 1.53
C ASN A 100 1.55 -11.15 1.51
N LEU A 101 1.77 -10.08 0.73
CA LEU A 101 0.87 -8.92 0.69
C LEU A 101 -0.49 -9.22 0.07
N ASP A 102 -0.59 -10.16 -0.86
CA ASP A 102 -1.86 -10.61 -1.43
C ASP A 102 -2.73 -11.31 -0.39
N SER A 103 -2.15 -12.14 0.48
CA SER A 103 -2.87 -12.72 1.62
C SER A 103 -3.37 -11.65 2.60
N ILE A 104 -2.55 -10.63 2.88
CA ILE A 104 -2.93 -9.50 3.74
C ILE A 104 -4.06 -8.70 3.09
N ALA A 105 -3.92 -8.33 1.81
CA ALA A 105 -4.94 -7.60 1.06
C ALA A 105 -6.28 -8.35 1.06
N ASN A 106 -6.25 -9.66 0.85
CA ASN A 106 -7.44 -10.53 0.87
C ASN A 106 -8.08 -10.59 2.26
N ARG A 107 -7.28 -10.78 3.31
CA ARG A 107 -7.77 -10.92 4.69
C ARG A 107 -8.49 -9.68 5.18
N TYR A 108 -7.97 -8.51 4.84
CA TYR A 108 -8.46 -7.23 5.38
C TYR A 108 -9.28 -6.41 4.36
N GLY A 109 -9.43 -6.89 3.13
CA GLY A 109 -10.15 -6.15 2.08
C GLY A 109 -9.53 -4.78 1.82
N VAL A 110 -8.20 -4.69 1.73
CA VAL A 110 -7.45 -3.43 1.62
C VAL A 110 -6.60 -3.40 0.35
N ILE A 111 -6.51 -2.24 -0.29
CA ILE A 111 -5.51 -2.00 -1.33
C ILE A 111 -4.20 -1.62 -0.63
N ILE A 112 -3.09 -2.27 -1.01
CA ILE A 112 -1.76 -1.96 -0.47
C ILE A 112 -0.93 -1.31 -1.57
N VAL A 113 -0.34 -0.15 -1.28
CA VAL A 113 0.50 0.61 -2.19
C VAL A 113 1.91 0.70 -1.62
N CYS A 114 2.91 0.16 -2.34
CA CYS A 114 4.31 0.20 -1.95
C CYS A 114 5.07 1.14 -2.90
N PRO A 115 5.26 2.41 -2.54
CA PRO A 115 6.00 3.36 -3.37
C PRO A 115 7.51 3.09 -3.33
N ASP A 116 8.20 3.41 -4.44
CA ASP A 116 9.63 3.62 -4.38
C ASP A 116 9.91 4.97 -3.72
N GLY A 117 10.51 4.95 -2.56
CA GLY A 117 10.92 6.15 -1.83
C GLY A 117 12.40 6.46 -2.03
N GLN A 118 13.16 5.59 -2.70
CA GLN A 118 14.62 5.66 -2.79
C GLN A 118 15.26 5.92 -1.40
N ASP A 119 16.34 6.66 -1.32
CA ASP A 119 16.94 7.11 -0.06
C ASP A 119 16.53 8.55 0.27
N SER A 120 15.25 8.90 0.01
CA SER A 120 14.72 10.25 0.16
C SER A 120 14.33 10.61 1.60
N TRP A 121 14.21 9.62 2.49
CA TRP A 121 13.57 9.77 3.82
C TRP A 121 12.12 10.25 3.74
N TYR A 122 11.54 10.17 2.53
CA TYR A 122 10.20 10.68 2.22
C TYR A 122 10.05 12.19 2.46
N PHE A 123 11.17 12.94 2.29
CA PHE A 123 11.19 14.39 2.36
C PHE A 123 11.00 15.03 0.98
N ASP A 124 10.55 16.26 0.97
CA ASP A 124 10.85 17.19 -0.10
C ASP A 124 12.20 17.82 0.20
N SER A 125 13.23 17.40 -0.54
CA SER A 125 14.58 17.88 -0.33
C SER A 125 14.69 19.38 -0.69
N PRO A 126 15.12 20.23 0.25
CA PRO A 126 15.33 21.65 -0.06
C PRO A 126 16.61 21.94 -0.86
N ILE A 127 17.41 20.93 -1.15
CA ILE A 127 18.66 21.06 -1.89
C ILE A 127 18.74 20.21 -3.15
N ASP A 128 17.79 19.29 -3.35
CA ASP A 128 17.71 18.42 -4.52
C ASP A 128 16.27 18.40 -5.07
N PRO A 129 15.98 19.15 -6.14
CA PRO A 129 14.64 19.20 -6.72
C PRO A 129 14.17 17.89 -7.34
N THR A 130 15.05 16.91 -7.53
CA THR A 130 14.69 15.59 -8.03
C THR A 130 14.25 14.62 -6.92
N MET A 131 14.22 15.09 -5.67
CA MET A 131 13.88 14.34 -4.46
C MET A 131 12.74 15.03 -3.68
N GLN A 132 11.55 15.07 -4.28
CA GLN A 132 10.33 15.70 -3.71
C GLN A 132 9.33 14.61 -3.31
N PHE A 133 9.72 13.76 -2.36
CA PHE A 133 8.95 12.56 -2.02
C PHE A 133 7.84 12.79 -0.98
N GLU A 134 7.88 13.88 -0.21
CA GLU A 134 6.73 14.30 0.60
C GLU A 134 5.55 14.65 -0.32
N THR A 135 5.77 15.52 -1.30
CA THR A 135 4.76 15.88 -2.31
C THR A 135 4.33 14.66 -3.11
N TYR A 136 5.28 13.81 -3.53
CA TYR A 136 4.96 12.63 -4.32
C TYR A 136 4.02 11.68 -3.57
N VAL A 137 4.36 11.26 -2.36
CA VAL A 137 3.61 10.22 -1.63
C VAL A 137 2.30 10.75 -1.06
N SER A 138 2.30 11.99 -0.52
CA SER A 138 1.13 12.54 0.15
C SER A 138 0.11 13.19 -0.79
N LYS A 139 0.49 13.50 -2.03
CA LYS A 139 -0.38 14.16 -3.00
C LYS A 139 -0.46 13.39 -4.32
N GLU A 140 0.63 13.38 -5.11
CA GLU A 140 0.61 12.88 -6.48
C GLU A 140 0.23 11.39 -6.57
N LEU A 141 0.81 10.54 -5.72
CA LEU A 141 0.50 9.12 -5.67
C LEU A 141 -0.89 8.86 -5.10
N VAL A 142 -1.34 9.63 -4.11
CA VAL A 142 -2.72 9.53 -3.58
C VAL A 142 -3.74 9.88 -4.65
N GLU A 143 -3.55 10.97 -5.39
CA GLU A 143 -4.42 11.38 -6.49
C GLU A 143 -4.45 10.32 -7.60
N TYR A 144 -3.29 9.75 -7.94
CA TYR A 144 -3.21 8.66 -8.91
C TYR A 144 -3.98 7.42 -8.44
N VAL A 145 -3.74 6.95 -7.22
CA VAL A 145 -4.40 5.76 -6.68
C VAL A 145 -5.91 5.96 -6.59
N ASP A 146 -6.37 7.10 -6.13
CA ASP A 146 -7.81 7.39 -6.02
C ASP A 146 -8.50 7.50 -7.39
N SER A 147 -7.78 7.95 -8.43
CA SER A 147 -8.34 8.06 -9.78
C SER A 147 -8.30 6.77 -10.60
N HIS A 148 -7.39 5.84 -10.28
CA HIS A 148 -7.19 4.60 -11.04
C HIS A 148 -7.72 3.34 -10.33
N TYR A 149 -7.97 3.42 -9.03
CA TYR A 149 -8.45 2.30 -8.23
C TYR A 149 -9.74 2.65 -7.50
N ARG A 150 -10.54 1.65 -7.19
CA ARG A 150 -11.81 1.79 -6.46
C ARG A 150 -11.55 2.02 -4.97
N THR A 151 -11.01 3.16 -4.62
CA THR A 151 -10.73 3.58 -3.25
C THR A 151 -11.91 4.34 -2.64
N HIS A 152 -11.94 4.43 -1.32
CA HIS A 152 -12.83 5.34 -0.61
C HIS A 152 -12.34 6.80 -0.64
N ALA A 153 -11.40 7.21 -1.41
CA ALA A 153 -10.90 8.58 -1.59
C ALA A 153 -11.15 9.56 -0.39
N ASN A 154 -10.95 9.06 0.83
CA ASN A 154 -11.24 9.75 2.09
C ASN A 154 -10.15 9.47 3.13
N ARG A 155 -9.76 10.48 3.92
CA ARG A 155 -8.72 10.33 4.95
C ARG A 155 -9.00 9.18 5.93
N TYR A 156 -10.26 8.97 6.30
CA TYR A 156 -10.65 7.92 7.27
C TYR A 156 -10.37 6.50 6.79
N MET A 157 -10.23 6.34 5.48
CA MET A 157 -9.96 5.06 4.82
C MET A 157 -8.53 5.00 4.24
N ARG A 158 -7.62 5.89 4.69
CA ARG A 158 -6.18 5.84 4.33
C ARG A 158 -5.32 5.66 5.56
N ALA A 159 -4.45 4.67 5.49
CA ALA A 159 -3.40 4.42 6.44
C ALA A 159 -2.03 4.49 5.77
N ILE A 160 -1.00 4.83 6.53
CA ILE A 160 0.39 4.81 6.09
C ILE A 160 1.25 4.19 7.19
N THR A 161 2.13 3.28 6.82
CA THR A 161 3.12 2.68 7.73
C THR A 161 4.38 2.29 6.96
N GLY A 162 5.42 1.92 7.67
CA GLY A 162 6.65 1.47 7.04
C GLY A 162 7.69 1.05 8.06
N LEU A 163 8.82 0.56 7.56
CA LEU A 163 9.94 0.10 8.36
C LEU A 163 11.11 1.12 8.33
N SER A 164 11.84 1.29 9.42
CA SER A 164 13.10 2.05 9.47
C SER A 164 12.93 3.48 8.94
N MET A 165 13.62 3.85 7.84
CA MET A 165 13.38 5.10 7.10
C MET A 165 11.90 5.28 6.74
N GLY A 166 11.21 4.21 6.31
CA GLY A 166 9.78 4.24 6.02
C GLY A 166 8.90 4.39 7.25
N GLY A 167 9.33 3.90 8.42
CA GLY A 167 8.66 4.12 9.69
C GLY A 167 8.73 5.60 10.12
N HIS A 168 9.90 6.22 9.97
CA HIS A 168 10.06 7.66 10.10
C HIS A 168 9.15 8.40 9.10
N GLY A 169 9.27 8.05 7.80
CA GLY A 169 8.52 8.70 6.73
C GLY A 169 7.01 8.62 6.92
N ALA A 170 6.49 7.49 7.39
CA ALA A 170 5.06 7.31 7.61
C ALA A 170 4.50 8.27 8.67
N LEU A 171 5.16 8.40 9.83
CA LEU A 171 4.75 9.36 10.85
C LEU A 171 4.99 10.80 10.39
N PHE A 172 6.12 11.07 9.75
CA PHE A 172 6.46 12.40 9.23
C PHE A 172 5.38 12.89 8.24
N LEU A 173 5.03 12.07 7.25
CA LEU A 173 4.02 12.39 6.25
C LEU A 173 2.62 12.54 6.88
N ALA A 174 2.20 11.59 7.71
CA ALA A 174 0.87 11.61 8.30
C ALA A 174 0.64 12.84 9.20
N TRP A 175 1.63 13.22 10.00
CA TRP A 175 1.49 14.36 10.91
C TRP A 175 1.58 15.71 10.20
N ARG A 176 2.17 15.75 9.02
CA ARG A 176 2.20 16.94 8.16
C ARG A 176 0.98 17.03 7.23
N HIS A 177 0.37 15.89 6.89
CA HIS A 177 -0.80 15.77 6.01
C HIS A 177 -1.96 15.01 6.70
N PRO A 178 -2.46 15.52 7.85
CA PRO A 178 -3.51 14.84 8.62
C PRO A 178 -4.86 14.83 7.89
N ASP A 179 -5.04 15.66 6.88
CA ASP A 179 -6.16 15.68 5.94
C ASP A 179 -6.12 14.54 4.91
N VAL A 180 -4.94 13.95 4.71
CA VAL A 180 -4.71 12.82 3.79
C VAL A 180 -4.76 11.49 4.52
N PHE A 181 -4.04 11.34 5.63
CA PHE A 181 -3.89 10.09 6.38
C PHE A 181 -4.51 10.19 7.76
N TRP A 182 -5.51 9.38 8.05
CA TRP A 182 -6.11 9.31 9.39
C TRP A 182 -5.41 8.32 10.30
N SER A 183 -4.78 7.30 9.75
CA SER A 183 -4.08 6.27 10.51
C SER A 183 -2.63 6.17 10.06
N CYS A 184 -1.71 6.10 11.02
CA CYS A 184 -0.29 5.98 10.72
C CYS A 184 0.42 5.03 11.68
N GLY A 185 1.53 4.47 11.21
CA GLY A 185 2.33 3.58 12.03
C GLY A 185 3.81 3.61 11.70
N SER A 186 4.61 3.12 12.64
CA SER A 186 6.06 2.99 12.49
C SER A 186 6.55 1.67 13.02
N MET A 187 7.30 0.94 12.22
CA MET A 187 8.04 -0.26 12.59
C MET A 187 9.53 0.07 12.65
N SER A 188 10.10 0.13 13.83
CA SER A 188 11.53 0.45 14.04
C SER A 188 11.99 1.75 13.35
N GLY A 189 11.17 2.79 13.36
CA GLY A 189 11.53 4.07 12.72
C GLY A 189 12.59 4.84 13.48
N ASN A 190 13.42 5.61 12.77
CA ASN A 190 14.34 6.55 13.42
C ASN A 190 13.60 7.86 13.74
N MET A 191 13.14 8.02 14.97
CA MET A 191 12.33 9.17 15.37
C MET A 191 13.15 10.46 15.57
N ASP A 192 14.47 10.36 15.68
CA ASP A 192 15.39 11.49 15.84
C ASP A 192 16.59 11.38 14.90
N ILE A 193 16.42 11.80 13.68
CA ILE A 193 17.46 11.78 12.65
C ILE A 193 18.66 12.69 12.99
N THR A 194 18.48 13.64 13.92
CA THR A 194 19.55 14.58 14.30
C THR A 194 20.73 13.90 15.01
N GLN A 195 20.54 12.68 15.52
CA GLN A 195 21.57 11.87 16.15
C GLN A 195 22.48 11.14 15.14
N PHE A 196 22.15 11.18 13.84
CA PHE A 196 22.80 10.37 12.82
C PHE A 196 23.17 11.20 11.56
N PRO A 197 23.95 12.29 11.71
CA PRO A 197 24.17 13.26 10.63
C PRO A 197 24.90 12.68 9.40
N ASP A 198 25.70 11.65 9.60
CA ASP A 198 26.51 11.05 8.53
C ASP A 198 25.97 9.70 8.03
N SER A 199 24.74 9.33 8.43
CA SER A 199 24.17 8.03 8.14
C SER A 199 23.05 8.11 7.08
N TRP A 200 22.90 7.01 6.33
CA TRP A 200 21.78 6.74 5.42
C TRP A 200 21.41 7.87 4.47
N HIS A 201 22.37 8.61 3.96
CA HIS A 201 22.20 9.71 2.98
C HIS A 201 21.29 10.86 3.45
N ILE A 202 21.04 11.02 4.77
CA ILE A 202 20.17 12.09 5.29
C ILE A 202 20.72 13.46 4.90
N LYS A 203 22.05 13.66 5.04
CA LYS A 203 22.68 14.92 4.66
C LYS A 203 22.61 15.22 3.16
N ASP A 204 22.52 14.21 2.32
CA ASP A 204 22.35 14.38 0.87
C ASP A 204 20.92 14.92 0.55
N ARG A 205 20.00 14.82 1.49
CA ARG A 205 18.63 15.35 1.37
C ARG A 205 18.45 16.67 2.08
N LEU A 206 19.13 16.87 3.22
CA LEU A 206 18.92 18.02 4.08
C LEU A 206 20.10 19.02 4.11
N GLY A 207 21.24 18.69 3.49
CA GLY A 207 22.51 19.40 3.65
C GLY A 207 23.19 19.09 5.00
N GLU A 208 24.43 19.53 5.16
CA GLU A 208 25.18 19.32 6.39
C GLU A 208 24.44 19.84 7.62
N GLN A 209 24.32 19.01 8.66
CA GLN A 209 23.57 19.35 9.88
C GLN A 209 24.14 20.59 10.58
N ALA A 210 25.48 20.71 10.67
CA ALA A 210 26.13 21.84 11.31
C ALA A 210 25.80 23.18 10.65
N ALA A 211 25.59 23.17 9.32
CA ALA A 211 25.21 24.35 8.56
C ALA A 211 23.68 24.61 8.56
N ASN A 212 22.86 23.58 8.83
CA ASN A 212 21.42 23.64 8.73
C ASN A 212 20.69 22.98 9.94
N PRO A 213 21.05 23.31 11.18
CA PRO A 213 20.56 22.58 12.36
C PRO A 213 19.04 22.67 12.54
N GLN A 214 18.41 23.80 12.15
CA GLN A 214 16.96 23.94 12.23
C GLN A 214 16.24 23.03 11.22
N ARG A 215 16.75 22.95 9.99
CA ARG A 215 16.21 22.06 8.96
C ARG A 215 16.16 20.59 9.42
N TRP A 216 17.23 20.12 10.06
CA TRP A 216 17.26 18.76 10.61
C TRP A 216 16.26 18.57 11.74
N ARG A 217 16.11 19.56 12.63
CA ARG A 217 15.06 19.51 13.66
C ARG A 217 13.67 19.48 13.08
N ASP A 218 13.41 20.26 12.02
CA ASP A 218 12.10 20.33 11.37
C ASP A 218 11.72 19.04 10.64
N HIS A 219 12.70 18.19 10.32
CA HIS A 219 12.48 16.89 9.65
C HIS A 219 12.56 15.70 10.61
N ALA A 220 12.87 15.88 11.88
CA ALA A 220 12.83 14.83 12.89
C ALA A 220 11.39 14.64 13.40
N VAL A 221 10.87 13.40 13.37
CA VAL A 221 9.50 13.07 13.81
C VAL A 221 9.22 13.54 15.23
N ARG A 222 10.15 13.30 16.16
CA ARG A 222 9.97 13.71 17.55
C ARG A 222 9.69 15.22 17.73
N ASN A 223 10.12 16.05 16.80
CA ASN A 223 9.90 17.49 16.84
C ASN A 223 8.58 17.92 16.17
N GLN A 224 7.79 16.97 15.63
CA GLN A 224 6.48 17.24 15.07
C GLN A 224 5.33 17.03 16.08
N VAL A 225 5.61 16.59 17.31
CA VAL A 225 4.59 16.32 18.34
C VAL A 225 3.69 17.53 18.61
N GLU A 226 4.26 18.74 18.67
CA GLU A 226 3.46 19.97 18.82
C GLU A 226 2.55 20.26 17.64
N ARG A 227 2.96 19.92 16.41
CA ARG A 227 2.10 20.02 15.23
C ARG A 227 0.91 19.08 15.34
N LEU A 228 1.15 17.83 15.77
CA LEU A 228 0.12 16.82 15.96
C LEU A 228 -0.89 17.26 17.04
N LYS A 229 -0.37 17.73 18.20
CA LYS A 229 -1.18 18.25 19.31
C LYS A 229 -2.09 19.40 18.90
N ASN A 230 -1.59 20.30 18.06
CA ASN A 230 -2.31 21.48 17.59
C ASN A 230 -3.08 21.26 16.29
N SER A 231 -3.22 20.02 15.82
CA SER A 231 -4.01 19.72 14.62
C SER A 231 -5.48 20.07 14.85
N PRO A 232 -6.11 20.86 13.95
CA PRO A 232 -7.53 21.21 14.09
C PRO A 232 -8.47 20.07 13.67
N LEU A 233 -7.92 18.98 13.12
CA LEU A 233 -8.73 17.91 12.55
C LEU A 233 -9.25 16.95 13.64
N THR A 234 -10.56 16.75 13.64
CA THR A 234 -11.25 15.79 14.49
C THR A 234 -11.98 14.74 13.64
N PRO A 235 -12.02 13.49 14.06
CA PRO A 235 -11.26 12.91 15.16
C PRO A 235 -9.74 12.92 14.90
N ALA A 236 -8.98 12.88 15.99
CA ALA A 236 -7.51 12.78 15.93
C ALA A 236 -7.04 11.55 15.17
N GLN A 237 -5.79 11.59 14.73
CA GLN A 237 -5.18 10.45 14.02
C GLN A 237 -5.01 9.23 14.93
N ASN A 238 -5.08 8.04 14.34
CA ASN A 238 -4.75 6.78 15.00
C ASN A 238 -3.26 6.50 14.77
N ILE A 239 -2.52 6.23 15.83
CA ILE A 239 -1.07 6.08 15.80
C ILE A 239 -0.68 4.74 16.41
N ILE A 240 0.15 3.96 15.72
CA ILE A 240 0.79 2.75 16.24
C ILE A 240 2.31 2.85 16.04
N ILE A 241 3.07 2.59 17.10
CA ILE A 241 4.53 2.55 17.09
C ILE A 241 4.97 1.18 17.61
N ASP A 242 5.82 0.51 16.87
CA ASP A 242 6.30 -0.83 17.15
C ASP A 242 7.81 -0.90 16.98
N ASP A 243 8.52 -1.46 17.97
CA ASP A 243 9.98 -1.59 17.89
C ASP A 243 10.51 -2.85 18.56
N GLY A 244 11.65 -3.34 18.07
CA GLY A 244 12.34 -4.49 18.62
C GLY A 244 13.12 -4.13 19.89
N LEU A 245 13.06 -4.97 20.93
CA LEU A 245 13.78 -4.74 22.19
C LEU A 245 15.30 -4.56 22.01
N ASN A 246 15.87 -5.17 20.95
CA ASN A 246 17.29 -5.07 20.61
C ASN A 246 17.51 -4.27 19.31
N ASP A 247 16.57 -3.38 18.96
CA ASP A 247 16.69 -2.50 17.80
C ASP A 247 17.63 -1.32 18.11
N ILE A 248 18.31 -0.83 17.07
CA ILE A 248 19.20 0.32 17.17
C ILE A 248 18.47 1.62 17.50
N PHE A 249 17.17 1.71 17.18
CA PHE A 249 16.33 2.89 17.40
C PHE A 249 15.40 2.79 18.61
N ILE A 250 15.46 1.69 19.38
CA ILE A 250 14.54 1.49 20.52
C ILE A 250 14.50 2.68 21.49
N LYS A 251 15.63 3.29 21.79
CA LYS A 251 15.69 4.45 22.68
C LYS A 251 14.97 5.66 22.09
N ASN A 252 15.06 5.85 20.78
CA ASN A 252 14.38 6.95 20.10
C ASN A 252 12.86 6.75 20.05
N ASN A 253 12.42 5.52 19.90
CA ASN A 253 10.99 5.15 19.91
C ASN A 253 10.40 5.28 21.32
N ILE A 254 11.12 4.85 22.37
CA ILE A 254 10.70 5.07 23.77
C ILE A 254 10.61 6.58 24.07
N ALA A 255 11.60 7.37 23.67
CA ALA A 255 11.58 8.81 23.89
C ALA A 255 10.42 9.52 23.16
N LEU A 256 10.03 9.05 21.97
CA LEU A 256 8.84 9.55 21.27
C LEU A 256 7.56 9.12 22.02
N HIS A 257 7.46 7.87 22.47
CA HIS A 257 6.34 7.40 23.29
C HIS A 257 6.14 8.29 24.52
N ASP A 258 7.21 8.54 25.29
CA ASP A 258 7.16 9.40 26.47
C ASP A 258 6.66 10.82 26.14
N GLN A 259 7.13 11.41 25.02
CA GLN A 259 6.67 12.71 24.55
C GLN A 259 5.18 12.72 24.17
N LEU A 260 4.69 11.67 23.53
CA LEU A 260 3.28 11.55 23.16
C LEU A 260 2.39 11.39 24.40
N VAL A 261 2.83 10.62 25.41
CA VAL A 261 2.16 10.50 26.71
C VAL A 261 2.10 11.86 27.42
N GLU A 262 3.23 12.57 27.49
CA GLU A 262 3.29 13.91 28.11
C GLU A 262 2.40 14.92 27.38
N ALA A 263 2.31 14.82 26.06
CA ALA A 263 1.44 15.66 25.25
C ALA A 263 -0.06 15.30 25.33
N GLY A 264 -0.41 14.17 25.96
CA GLY A 264 -1.79 13.64 26.04
C GLY A 264 -2.32 13.14 24.70
N ILE A 265 -1.44 12.57 23.85
CA ILE A 265 -1.78 12.06 22.53
C ILE A 265 -1.94 10.54 22.59
N ASP A 266 -3.14 10.04 22.31
CA ASP A 266 -3.45 8.61 22.29
C ASP A 266 -2.69 7.91 21.18
N HIS A 267 -2.02 6.79 21.51
CA HIS A 267 -1.30 5.95 20.58
C HIS A 267 -1.07 4.54 21.14
N ASP A 268 -0.95 3.56 20.25
CA ASP A 268 -0.48 2.23 20.60
C ASP A 268 1.06 2.21 20.52
N PHE A 269 1.72 1.76 21.59
CA PHE A 269 3.16 1.55 21.63
C PHE A 269 3.47 0.11 22.03
N THR A 270 4.21 -0.62 21.19
CA THR A 270 4.54 -2.01 21.41
C THR A 270 6.04 -2.25 21.29
N VAL A 271 6.62 -2.92 22.28
CA VAL A 271 8.01 -3.37 22.25
C VAL A 271 8.02 -4.88 22.41
N ARG A 272 8.65 -5.59 21.48
CA ARG A 272 8.70 -7.06 21.46
C ARG A 272 10.14 -7.55 21.28
N PRO A 273 10.44 -8.83 21.66
CA PRO A 273 11.74 -9.42 21.33
C PRO A 273 12.02 -9.33 19.82
N GLY A 274 13.14 -8.73 19.45
CA GLY A 274 13.53 -8.55 18.04
C GLY A 274 14.61 -7.49 17.88
N ARG A 275 15.04 -7.31 16.65
CA ARG A 275 16.09 -6.37 16.24
C ARG A 275 15.72 -5.72 14.91
N HIS A 276 16.55 -4.80 14.42
CA HIS A 276 16.38 -4.10 13.14
C HIS A 276 16.51 -5.07 11.95
N SER A 277 15.45 -5.83 11.64
CA SER A 277 15.49 -6.88 10.63
C SER A 277 14.14 -7.15 9.98
N TRP A 278 14.17 -7.72 8.77
CA TRP A 278 12.98 -8.09 8.03
C TRP A 278 12.07 -9.07 8.78
N ASP A 279 12.63 -10.03 9.50
CA ASP A 279 11.83 -11.00 10.30
C ASP A 279 10.97 -10.29 11.34
N TYR A 280 11.52 -9.24 11.97
CA TYR A 280 10.78 -8.41 12.90
C TYR A 280 9.69 -7.61 12.19
N TRP A 281 10.01 -6.92 11.11
CA TRP A 281 9.09 -6.02 10.40
C TRP A 281 7.93 -6.76 9.74
N VAL A 282 8.17 -7.94 9.15
CA VAL A 282 7.10 -8.78 8.59
C VAL A 282 6.12 -9.21 9.68
N ASN A 283 6.64 -9.60 10.86
CA ASN A 283 5.78 -9.91 12.00
C ASN A 283 5.04 -8.67 12.53
N SER A 284 5.68 -7.50 12.55
CA SER A 284 5.06 -6.25 12.99
C SER A 284 3.92 -5.82 12.08
N LEU A 285 4.02 -6.08 10.77
CA LEU A 285 2.97 -5.74 9.82
C LEU A 285 1.63 -6.39 10.18
N ASP A 286 1.60 -7.63 10.68
CA ASP A 286 0.38 -8.30 11.13
C ASP A 286 -0.31 -7.52 12.28
N TYR A 287 0.45 -7.00 13.24
CA TYR A 287 -0.09 -6.18 14.34
C TYR A 287 -0.60 -4.83 13.84
N HIS A 288 0.14 -4.19 12.94
CA HIS A 288 -0.30 -2.95 12.30
C HIS A 288 -1.59 -3.15 11.51
N MET A 289 -1.74 -4.28 10.81
CA MET A 289 -2.97 -4.57 10.06
C MET A 289 -4.18 -4.77 10.97
N VAL A 290 -4.03 -5.42 12.13
CA VAL A 290 -5.11 -5.52 13.13
C VAL A 290 -5.52 -4.13 13.63
N PHE A 291 -4.56 -3.26 13.88
CA PHE A 291 -4.80 -1.88 14.30
C PHE A 291 -5.54 -1.07 13.22
N PHE A 292 -5.06 -1.12 11.98
CA PHE A 292 -5.66 -0.37 10.86
C PHE A 292 -7.06 -0.90 10.49
N ASP A 293 -7.30 -2.22 10.55
CA ASP A 293 -8.62 -2.78 10.30
C ASP A 293 -9.68 -2.22 11.29
N LYS A 294 -9.33 -2.10 12.58
CA LYS A 294 -10.19 -1.45 13.57
C LYS A 294 -10.43 0.03 13.24
N ALA A 295 -9.38 0.74 12.80
CA ALA A 295 -9.50 2.13 12.39
C ALA A 295 -10.38 2.28 11.15
N PHE A 296 -10.22 1.46 10.12
CA PHE A 296 -11.04 1.48 8.91
C PHE A 296 -12.51 1.20 9.21
N LYS A 297 -12.82 0.23 10.08
CA LYS A 297 -14.20 -0.03 10.52
C LYS A 297 -14.83 1.19 11.19
N ARG A 298 -14.10 1.84 12.10
CA ARG A 298 -14.54 3.10 12.73
C ARG A 298 -14.65 4.24 11.70
N GLY A 299 -13.74 4.31 10.73
CA GLY A 299 -13.78 5.28 9.64
C GLY A 299 -15.02 5.13 8.76
N ALA A 300 -15.41 3.89 8.45
CA ALA A 300 -16.64 3.60 7.71
C ALA A 300 -17.90 4.07 8.46
N GLU A 301 -17.94 3.90 9.78
CA GLU A 301 -19.03 4.42 10.62
C GLU A 301 -19.11 5.95 10.56
N LEU A 302 -17.96 6.64 10.63
CA LEU A 302 -17.89 8.11 10.56
C LEU A 302 -18.29 8.69 9.20
N MET A 303 -18.11 7.93 8.11
CA MET A 303 -18.53 8.38 6.77
C MET A 303 -20.05 8.20 6.53
N ASN A 304 -20.71 7.37 7.33
CA ASN A 304 -22.14 7.08 7.20
C ASN A 304 -23.02 7.94 8.13
N ASN A 305 -22.41 8.70 9.05
CA ASN A 305 -23.06 9.64 9.97
C ASN A 305 -22.93 11.09 9.47
#